data_728fb2765e0ccb376f3fbdfbdd130f9a
#
_entry.id   728fb2765e0ccb376f3fbdfbdd130f9a
#
_cell.length_a   1.000
_cell.length_b   1.000
_cell.length_c   1.000
_cell.angle_alpha   90.00
_cell.angle_beta   90.00
_cell.angle_gamma   90.00
#
_symmetry.space_group_name_H-M   'P 1'
#
loop_
_entity.id
_entity.type
_entity.pdbx_description
1 polymer ?
#
loop_
_entity_poly.entity_id
_entity_poly.type
_entity_poly.pdbx_seq_one_letter_code
_entity_poly.pdbx_strand_id
1 'polypeptide(L)'
;MTTQVRLKDKRCVPCEAGTPPLDEATTRLLLGDTPGWALRAEAGKPPRIARSFEFVDFLAAMAFVGKMAAIAEEEGHHPDFCVHYSRVDVSLWTHTVGGLSENDFILAAKLDAVLA
;
A
#
# COMPACT_ATOMS: atom_id res chain seq x y z
N MET A 1 -26.16 -12.64 -7.81
CA MET A 1 -25.50 -11.56 -7.10
C MET A 1 -24.00 -11.87 -7.00
N THR A 2 -23.19 -10.98 -7.48
CA THR A 2 -21.75 -11.20 -7.50
C THR A 2 -21.16 -10.77 -6.16
N THR A 3 -20.45 -11.68 -5.49
CA THR A 3 -19.74 -11.32 -4.27
C THR A 3 -18.42 -10.67 -4.64
N GLN A 4 -18.25 -9.43 -4.23
CA GLN A 4 -17.03 -8.70 -4.50
C GLN A 4 -15.96 -9.08 -3.48
N VAL A 5 -14.80 -9.51 -3.95
CA VAL A 5 -13.68 -9.85 -3.07
C VAL A 5 -13.07 -8.57 -2.51
N ARG A 6 -12.89 -8.53 -1.20
CA ARG A 6 -12.27 -7.37 -0.55
C ARG A 6 -10.78 -7.31 -0.91
N LEU A 7 -10.24 -6.09 -1.02
CA LEU A 7 -8.83 -5.90 -1.33
C LEU A 7 -7.92 -6.66 -0.37
N LYS A 8 -8.20 -6.62 0.94
CA LYS A 8 -7.37 -7.29 1.94
C LYS A 8 -7.34 -8.81 1.78
N ASP A 9 -8.30 -9.39 1.08
CA ASP A 9 -8.40 -10.84 0.86
C ASP A 9 -7.81 -11.26 -0.49
N LYS A 10 -7.40 -10.30 -1.31
CA LYS A 10 -6.77 -10.57 -2.59
C LYS A 10 -5.28 -10.84 -2.40
N ARG A 11 -4.67 -11.46 -3.40
CA ARG A 11 -3.22 -11.66 -3.45
C ARG A 11 -2.63 -10.72 -4.49
N CYS A 12 -1.46 -10.18 -4.17
CA CYS A 12 -0.70 -9.42 -5.15
C CYS A 12 -0.22 -10.38 -6.25
N VAL A 13 -0.22 -9.89 -7.48
CA VAL A 13 0.25 -10.66 -8.63
C VAL A 13 1.44 -9.93 -9.25
N PRO A 14 2.43 -10.68 -9.80
CA PRO A 14 3.56 -10.04 -10.46
C PRO A 14 3.07 -9.16 -11.61
N CYS A 15 3.62 -7.94 -11.71
CA CYS A 15 3.35 -7.05 -12.84
C CYS A 15 4.43 -7.25 -13.90
N GLU A 16 4.01 -7.39 -15.16
CA GLU A 16 4.94 -7.52 -16.25
C GLU A 16 5.46 -6.17 -16.70
N ALA A 17 6.71 -6.12 -17.15
CA ALA A 17 7.30 -4.91 -17.73
C ALA A 17 6.47 -4.45 -18.91
N GLY A 18 6.20 -3.15 -18.99
CA GLY A 18 5.37 -2.57 -20.03
C GLY A 18 3.88 -2.50 -19.71
N THR A 19 3.45 -3.10 -18.58
CA THR A 19 2.08 -2.94 -18.11
C THR A 19 1.86 -1.47 -17.75
N PRO A 20 0.79 -0.83 -18.26
CA PRO A 20 0.54 0.57 -17.91
C PRO A 20 0.10 0.71 -16.46
N PRO A 21 0.39 1.84 -15.80
CA PRO A 21 -0.13 2.11 -14.47
C PRO A 21 -1.65 2.30 -14.52
N LEU A 22 -2.30 2.20 -13.36
CA LEU A 22 -3.74 2.43 -13.25
C LEU A 22 -4.09 3.84 -13.73
N ASP A 23 -5.24 3.96 -14.38
CA ASP A 23 -5.75 5.25 -14.79
C ASP A 23 -6.33 5.99 -13.57
N GLU A 24 -6.66 7.27 -13.77
CA GLU A 24 -7.15 8.13 -12.69
C GLU A 24 -8.48 7.62 -12.11
N ALA A 25 -9.40 7.17 -12.97
CA ALA A 25 -10.72 6.72 -12.53
C ALA A 25 -10.61 5.48 -11.64
N THR A 26 -9.81 4.49 -12.05
CA THR A 26 -9.59 3.27 -11.27
C THR A 26 -8.87 3.59 -9.96
N THR A 27 -7.88 4.49 -10.01
CA THR A 27 -7.15 4.93 -8.82
C THR A 27 -8.12 5.53 -7.80
N ARG A 28 -9.03 6.38 -8.22
CA ARG A 28 -10.02 7.00 -7.32
C ARG A 28 -10.95 5.98 -6.70
N LEU A 29 -11.39 4.99 -7.49
CA LEU A 29 -12.26 3.93 -6.97
C LEU A 29 -11.55 3.14 -5.88
N LEU A 30 -10.30 2.76 -6.12
CA LEU A 30 -9.55 1.98 -5.14
C LEU A 30 -9.17 2.79 -3.90
N LEU A 31 -8.93 4.10 -4.05
CA LEU A 31 -8.71 4.99 -2.90
C LEU A 31 -9.95 5.03 -1.99
N GLY A 32 -11.14 4.94 -2.57
CA GLY A 32 -12.38 4.86 -1.78
C GLY A 32 -12.45 3.61 -0.92
N ASP A 33 -11.77 2.53 -1.33
CA ASP A 33 -11.72 1.26 -0.60
C ASP A 33 -10.55 1.19 0.39
N THR A 34 -9.68 2.20 0.38
CA THR A 34 -8.53 2.28 1.30
C THR A 34 -8.52 3.63 2.01
N PRO A 35 -9.53 3.89 2.87
CA PRO A 35 -9.58 5.17 3.59
C PRO A 35 -8.35 5.34 4.46
N GLY A 36 -7.86 6.56 4.57
CA GLY A 36 -6.63 6.85 5.30
C GLY A 36 -5.39 6.91 4.41
N TRP A 37 -5.46 6.34 3.21
CA TRP A 37 -4.37 6.44 2.23
C TRP A 37 -4.64 7.61 1.29
N ALA A 38 -3.58 8.38 1.00
CA ALA A 38 -3.68 9.54 0.13
C ALA A 38 -2.80 9.37 -1.10
N LEU A 39 -3.30 9.82 -2.24
CA LEU A 39 -2.50 9.85 -3.46
C LEU A 39 -1.46 10.96 -3.36
N ARG A 40 -0.20 10.64 -3.66
CA ARG A 40 0.90 11.59 -3.74
C ARG A 40 1.44 11.58 -5.16
N ALA A 41 1.35 12.72 -5.82
CA ALA A 41 1.89 12.92 -7.16
C ALA A 41 2.79 14.14 -7.13
N GLU A 42 4.08 13.94 -7.39
CA GLU A 42 5.07 15.00 -7.43
C GLU A 42 5.76 14.99 -8.78
N ALA A 43 6.10 16.18 -9.28
CA ALA A 43 6.82 16.30 -10.54
C ALA A 43 8.14 15.53 -10.50
N GLY A 44 8.41 14.74 -11.53
CA GLY A 44 9.64 13.96 -11.63
C GLY A 44 9.65 12.67 -10.83
N LYS A 45 8.54 12.32 -10.17
CA LYS A 45 8.43 11.08 -9.40
C LYS A 45 7.17 10.31 -9.80
N PRO A 46 7.20 8.96 -9.74
CA PRO A 46 5.99 8.18 -9.97
C PRO A 46 4.93 8.49 -8.91
N PRO A 47 3.64 8.44 -9.26
CA PRO A 47 2.58 8.56 -8.27
C PRO A 47 2.63 7.39 -7.30
N ARG A 48 2.27 7.66 -6.06
CA ARG A 48 2.25 6.67 -4.99
C ARG A 48 1.08 6.95 -4.05
N ILE A 49 0.71 5.97 -3.25
CA ILE A 49 -0.23 6.18 -2.14
C ILE A 49 0.55 6.13 -0.84
N ALA A 50 0.14 6.92 0.14
CA ALA A 50 0.87 7.06 1.39
C ALA A 50 -0.07 7.17 2.58
N ARG A 51 0.39 6.65 3.71
CA ARG A 51 -0.30 6.77 4.98
C ARG A 51 0.71 6.80 6.12
N SER A 52 0.43 7.62 7.14
CA SER A 52 1.20 7.63 8.39
C SER A 52 0.43 6.86 9.46
N PHE A 53 1.13 5.97 10.15
CA PHE A 53 0.58 5.18 11.25
C PHE A 53 1.21 5.66 12.55
N GLU A 54 0.39 5.96 13.56
CA GLU A 54 0.88 6.40 14.86
C GLU A 54 0.63 5.34 15.93
N PHE A 55 1.62 5.19 16.82
CA PHE A 55 1.60 4.18 17.86
C PHE A 55 1.92 4.81 19.22
N VAL A 56 1.72 4.03 20.27
CA VAL A 56 1.93 4.53 21.64
C VAL A 56 3.41 4.77 21.94
N ASP A 57 4.30 3.99 21.32
CA ASP A 57 5.75 4.09 21.55
C ASP A 57 6.53 3.47 20.38
N PHE A 58 7.84 3.50 20.50
CA PHE A 58 8.75 2.96 19.49
C PHE A 58 8.59 1.44 19.31
N LEU A 59 8.45 0.70 20.40
CA LEU A 59 8.33 -0.76 20.32
C LEU A 59 7.05 -1.17 19.58
N ALA A 60 5.95 -0.45 19.82
CA ALA A 60 4.71 -0.70 19.11
C ALA A 60 4.85 -0.40 17.61
N ALA A 61 5.54 0.70 17.27
CA ALA A 61 5.83 1.05 15.88
C ALA A 61 6.66 -0.05 15.21
N MET A 62 7.70 -0.55 15.89
CA MET A 62 8.56 -1.60 15.35
C MET A 62 7.82 -2.95 15.23
N ALA A 63 6.89 -3.23 16.13
CA ALA A 63 6.05 -4.43 16.03
C ALA A 63 5.20 -4.38 14.76
N PHE A 64 4.65 -3.21 14.43
CA PHE A 64 3.92 -3.01 13.18
C PHE A 64 4.84 -3.22 11.97
N VAL A 65 6.04 -2.67 12.00
CA VAL A 65 7.02 -2.83 10.92
C VAL A 65 7.33 -4.30 10.68
N GLY A 66 7.46 -5.10 11.75
CA GLY A 66 7.69 -6.53 11.62
C GLY A 66 6.53 -7.25 10.92
N LYS A 67 5.30 -6.91 11.27
CA LYS A 67 4.12 -7.47 10.61
C LYS A 67 4.02 -7.02 9.16
N MET A 68 4.31 -5.76 8.89
CA MET A 68 4.35 -5.22 7.53
C MET A 68 5.38 -5.97 6.68
N ALA A 69 6.57 -6.21 7.22
CA ALA A 69 7.62 -6.93 6.52
C ALA A 69 7.18 -8.35 6.16
N ALA A 70 6.52 -9.05 7.08
CA ALA A 70 6.03 -10.41 6.82
C ALA A 70 5.00 -10.43 5.69
N ILE A 71 4.07 -9.49 5.70
CA ILE A 71 3.04 -9.37 4.67
C ILE A 71 3.68 -9.03 3.32
N ALA A 72 4.63 -8.08 3.30
CA ALA A 72 5.30 -7.66 2.08
C ALA A 72 6.06 -8.82 1.43
N GLU A 73 6.74 -9.64 2.24
CA GLU A 73 7.46 -10.82 1.74
C GLU A 73 6.50 -11.88 1.21
N GLU A 74 5.41 -12.11 1.91
CA GLU A 74 4.40 -13.08 1.47
C GLU A 74 3.77 -12.67 0.14
N GLU A 75 3.49 -11.38 -0.03
CA GLU A 75 2.84 -10.85 -1.23
C GLU A 75 3.83 -10.55 -2.36
N GLY A 76 5.12 -10.50 -2.08
CA GLY A 76 6.12 -10.16 -3.08
C GLY A 76 6.02 -8.71 -3.56
N HIS A 77 5.51 -7.82 -2.72
CA HIS A 77 5.34 -6.41 -3.01
C HIS A 77 5.79 -5.60 -1.80
N HIS A 78 6.78 -4.75 -1.96
CA HIS A 78 7.49 -4.14 -0.85
C HIS A 78 7.21 -2.64 -0.75
N PRO A 79 6.84 -2.14 0.45
CA PRO A 79 6.62 -0.71 0.65
C PRO A 79 7.93 0.04 0.86
N ASP A 80 7.88 1.35 0.62
CA ASP A 80 8.88 2.26 1.14
C ASP A 80 8.35 2.79 2.47
N PHE A 81 9.21 2.90 3.47
CA PHE A 81 8.74 3.40 4.77
C PHE A 81 9.87 4.04 5.57
N CYS A 82 9.46 4.93 6.49
CA CYS A 82 10.37 5.56 7.44
C CYS A 82 9.79 5.46 8.84
N VAL A 83 10.62 5.21 9.82
CA VAL A 83 10.21 5.17 11.22
C VAL A 83 10.71 6.44 11.92
N HIS A 84 9.76 7.16 12.52
CA HIS A 84 10.04 8.37 13.30
C HIS A 84 9.54 8.14 14.73
N TYR A 85 10.36 7.50 15.57
CA TYR A 85 10.02 7.12 16.93
C TYR A 85 8.73 6.29 17.00
N SER A 86 7.58 6.91 17.23
CA SER A 86 6.28 6.21 17.35
C SER A 86 5.42 6.32 16.09
N ARG A 87 5.94 6.92 15.02
CA ARG A 87 5.21 7.07 13.76
C ARG A 87 5.92 6.30 12.65
N VAL A 88 5.14 5.61 11.83
CA VAL A 88 5.64 4.91 10.63
C VAL A 88 4.96 5.53 9.41
N ASP A 89 5.75 6.14 8.54
CA ASP A 89 5.27 6.67 7.27
C ASP A 89 5.49 5.62 6.20
N VAL A 90 4.42 5.23 5.51
CA VAL A 90 4.46 4.17 4.50
C VAL A 90 4.02 4.73 3.16
N SER A 91 4.73 4.40 2.09
CA SER A 91 4.30 4.70 0.74
C SER A 91 4.40 3.47 -0.14
N LEU A 92 3.48 3.36 -1.10
CA LEU A 92 3.36 2.22 -1.99
C LEU A 92 3.27 2.68 -3.43
N TRP A 93 4.06 2.06 -4.29
CA TRP A 93 3.97 2.19 -5.74
C TRP A 93 4.61 0.96 -6.38
N THR A 94 4.34 0.75 -7.66
CA THR A 94 4.81 -0.44 -8.38
C THR A 94 5.88 -0.02 -9.38
N HIS A 95 7.12 -0.37 -9.09
CA HIS A 95 8.29 0.02 -9.90
C HIS A 95 8.16 -0.46 -11.35
N THR A 96 7.71 -1.68 -11.56
CA THR A 96 7.59 -2.29 -12.88
C THR A 96 6.68 -1.52 -13.82
N VAL A 97 5.62 -0.88 -13.29
CA VAL A 97 4.68 -0.11 -14.11
C VAL A 97 4.94 1.39 -14.04
N GLY A 98 5.87 1.82 -13.21
CA GLY A 98 6.20 3.24 -13.05
C GLY A 98 5.11 4.07 -12.41
N GLY A 99 4.28 3.47 -11.57
CA GLY A 99 3.16 4.14 -10.93
C GLY A 99 2.37 3.17 -10.07
N LEU A 100 1.05 3.35 -10.02
CA LEU A 100 0.18 2.52 -9.19
C LEU A 100 -0.35 1.30 -9.94
N SER A 101 -0.48 0.20 -9.22
CA SER A 101 -1.19 -1.01 -9.67
C SER A 101 -2.16 -1.42 -8.58
N GLU A 102 -3.04 -2.39 -8.86
CA GLU A 102 -3.95 -2.91 -7.84
C GLU A 102 -3.17 -3.47 -6.64
N ASN A 103 -1.96 -3.99 -6.86
CA ASN A 103 -1.13 -4.52 -5.77
C ASN A 103 -0.88 -3.51 -4.66
N ASP A 104 -0.72 -2.23 -4.99
CA ASP A 104 -0.51 -1.18 -4.01
C ASP A 104 -1.70 -1.06 -3.07
N PHE A 105 -2.91 -1.13 -3.63
CA PHE A 105 -4.14 -1.03 -2.85
C PHE A 105 -4.43 -2.31 -2.07
N ILE A 106 -4.07 -3.47 -2.63
CA ILE A 106 -4.19 -4.75 -1.91
C ILE A 106 -3.30 -4.72 -0.67
N LEU A 107 -2.05 -4.30 -0.83
CA LEU A 107 -1.12 -4.24 0.30
C LEU A 107 -1.56 -3.19 1.31
N ALA A 108 -2.03 -2.02 0.86
CA ALA A 108 -2.57 -1.00 1.75
C ALA A 108 -3.70 -1.55 2.62
N ALA A 109 -4.64 -2.26 2.02
CA ALA A 109 -5.77 -2.85 2.75
C ALA A 109 -5.30 -3.92 3.76
N LYS A 110 -4.31 -4.72 3.40
CA LYS A 110 -3.74 -5.73 4.32
C LYS A 110 -3.03 -5.08 5.50
N LEU A 111 -2.31 -3.99 5.27
CA LEU A 111 -1.65 -3.25 6.35
C LEU A 111 -2.68 -2.62 7.29
N ASP A 112 -3.75 -2.07 6.74
CA ASP A 112 -4.83 -1.51 7.57
C ASP A 112 -5.48 -2.58 8.43
N ALA A 113 -5.63 -3.79 7.89
CA ALA A 113 -6.24 -4.89 8.62
C ALA A 113 -5.41 -5.35 9.83
N VAL A 114 -4.11 -5.10 9.83
CA VAL A 114 -3.24 -5.41 10.98
C VAL A 114 -3.66 -4.63 12.21
N LEU A 115 -4.21 -3.43 12.03
CA LEU A 115 -4.61 -2.54 13.12
C LEU A 115 -6.08 -2.69 13.54
N ALA A 116 -6.83 -3.46 12.79
CA ALA A 116 -8.25 -3.66 13.06
C ALA A 116 -8.48 -4.62 14.23
#